data_c44ab019568c7edea725d62614cab76a
#
_entry.id   c44ab019568c7edea725d62614cab76a
#
_cell.length_a   1.000
_cell.length_b   1.000
_cell.length_c   1.000
_cell.angle_alpha   90.00
_cell.angle_beta   90.00
_cell.angle_gamma   90.00
#
_symmetry.space_group_name_H-M   'P 1'
#
loop_
_entity.id
_entity.type
_entity.pdbx_description
1 polymer ?
#
loop_
_entity_poly.entity_id
_entity_poly.type
_entity_poly.pdbx_seq_one_letter_code
_entity_poly.pdbx_strand_id
1 'polypeptide(L)'
;MAMTLSLAACGQKEAPAASSTPAASSSAATSTPVEPVEDDVWSSTDENGNLKLTERDDIGENGMVTTANVYATMAGLEVLEQGGNAVDAAIAISYALGVCEPNASGLGGGGFMNIHMADGREVVIDYREVAPMAQDAYTWLDESGEVKDNGNANHIGGLAVGVPGTVAGLEYALENYASGKLTRQQIMQPAIDMANEGYKAGGTLVGAINDYYDYMVTDYTTLGGYYLNADSMPYEIGDVITNPDLANTLQKIAEGGKDAFYTGEIAQAIVDEVASYGGVLSMEDLASYEPAIREPVKGTYRGYQIVSCPPASSGGTHIVEILNVLENYDIGAMGVNTAETLHVWSEAMKACFADRSAYMADTAFAEVPLTGLTSKDYAKTIYEKITDESQSWNAGEPGAYEGNSTTAYSVADAEGNIVSVTQTIECFWGCKIAIPEYGFIMNDQLHDFDTNPESVNCLEGGKKPLSSMSPTIVLDAEGNAFMSVGSPGGLRIWPTVAQVISNVIDHGMRMQDAIDCARIYERGNADGICWETGGEHEITEDVIAALEAQGHAVTQKGSWDLFFGGCQGILFTDDGIQGGADPRRDGKAIGF
;
A
#
# COMPACT_ATOMS: atom_id res chain seq x y z
N MET A 1 -69.40 19.80 -18.69
CA MET A 1 -70.18 20.85 -18.04
C MET A 1 -69.24 21.97 -17.73
N ALA A 2 -69.37 23.03 -18.44
CA ALA A 2 -68.58 24.25 -18.44
C ALA A 2 -69.00 25.19 -17.31
N MET A 3 -68.17 26.13 -16.98
CA MET A 3 -68.45 27.52 -16.67
C MET A 3 -67.44 28.02 -15.63
N THR A 4 -66.56 28.86 -16.00
CA THR A 4 -66.43 30.29 -16.35
C THR A 4 -66.11 31.18 -15.16
N LEU A 5 -65.00 31.86 -15.37
CA LEU A 5 -64.57 33.26 -15.05
C LEU A 5 -65.30 34.05 -13.94
N SER A 6 -64.49 34.75 -13.11
CA SER A 6 -64.72 36.17 -12.89
C SER A 6 -63.46 36.89 -12.39
N LEU A 7 -63.10 37.98 -13.08
CA LEU A 7 -62.16 39.06 -12.71
C LEU A 7 -62.83 40.07 -11.79
N ALA A 8 -62.01 40.73 -10.92
CA ALA A 8 -62.12 42.18 -10.56
C ALA A 8 -60.94 42.45 -9.60
N ALA A 9 -60.00 43.25 -9.86
CA ALA A 9 -59.71 44.64 -10.14
C ALA A 9 -59.65 45.54 -8.88
N CYS A 10 -58.49 46.19 -8.76
CA CYS A 10 -58.15 47.52 -8.22
C CYS A 10 -58.15 47.84 -6.73
N GLY A 11 -56.99 48.39 -6.32
CA GLY A 11 -56.86 49.21 -5.11
C GLY A 11 -55.39 49.59 -4.84
N GLN A 12 -54.93 50.67 -5.51
CA GLN A 12 -53.68 51.40 -5.20
C GLN A 12 -53.82 52.06 -3.82
N LYS A 13 -52.76 52.00 -3.01
CA LYS A 13 -52.41 53.06 -2.05
C LYS A 13 -50.89 53.17 -1.87
N GLU A 14 -50.48 54.40 -1.84
CA GLU A 14 -49.15 54.98 -1.86
C GLU A 14 -48.22 54.54 -0.74
N ALA A 15 -46.92 54.65 -1.04
CA ALA A 15 -45.75 54.51 -0.18
C ALA A 15 -45.57 55.73 0.76
N PRO A 16 -44.79 55.55 1.81
CA PRO A 16 -43.83 56.58 2.23
C PRO A 16 -42.37 56.13 2.18
N ALA A 17 -41.51 57.14 2.04
CA ALA A 17 -40.16 57.24 1.59
C ALA A 17 -39.07 56.49 2.39
N ALA A 18 -38.09 56.08 1.65
CA ALA A 18 -36.66 55.89 1.85
C ALA A 18 -36.01 56.11 3.24
N SER A 19 -35.30 55.05 3.67
CA SER A 19 -34.11 55.16 4.49
C SER A 19 -33.02 54.33 3.84
N SER A 20 -31.94 55.02 3.45
CA SER A 20 -30.77 54.45 2.83
C SER A 20 -29.88 53.72 3.80
N THR A 21 -29.63 52.42 3.53
CA THR A 21 -28.51 51.66 4.12
C THR A 21 -27.61 51.20 2.97
N PRO A 22 -26.29 51.20 3.14
CA PRO A 22 -25.36 50.96 2.02
C PRO A 22 -25.38 49.53 1.55
N ALA A 23 -25.35 49.34 0.23
CA ALA A 23 -25.20 48.06 -0.43
C ALA A 23 -23.85 47.40 -0.05
N ALA A 24 -23.91 46.21 0.51
CA ALA A 24 -22.78 45.32 0.53
C ALA A 24 -22.51 44.84 -0.91
N SER A 25 -21.33 45.20 -1.44
CA SER A 25 -20.82 44.68 -2.68
C SER A 25 -20.50 43.20 -2.51
N SER A 26 -21.34 42.32 -3.04
CA SER A 26 -20.94 40.96 -3.31
C SER A 26 -19.95 41.00 -4.47
N SER A 27 -18.66 40.88 -4.19
CA SER A 27 -17.68 40.52 -5.22
C SER A 27 -18.00 39.06 -5.60
N ALA A 28 -18.59 38.89 -6.78
CA ALA A 28 -18.56 37.60 -7.45
C ALA A 28 -17.08 37.27 -7.68
N ALA A 29 -16.62 36.20 -7.03
CA ALA A 29 -15.36 35.60 -7.36
C ALA A 29 -15.47 35.14 -8.83
N THR A 30 -14.75 35.81 -9.71
CA THR A 30 -14.49 35.31 -11.05
C THR A 30 -13.64 34.06 -10.87
N SER A 31 -14.24 32.90 -11.11
CA SER A 31 -13.48 31.66 -11.30
C SER A 31 -12.49 31.92 -12.44
N THR A 32 -11.22 31.98 -12.10
CA THR A 32 -10.14 31.83 -13.08
C THR A 32 -10.37 30.49 -13.79
N PRO A 33 -10.24 30.42 -15.12
CA PRO A 33 -10.27 29.11 -15.79
C PRO A 33 -9.14 28.26 -15.20
N VAL A 34 -9.47 27.06 -14.77
CA VAL A 34 -8.50 26.03 -14.39
C VAL A 34 -7.62 25.83 -15.61
N GLU A 35 -6.31 26.04 -15.48
CA GLU A 35 -5.38 25.67 -16.55
C GLU A 35 -5.50 24.15 -16.73
N PRO A 36 -5.51 23.65 -17.99
CA PRO A 36 -5.60 22.21 -18.22
C PRO A 36 -4.39 21.52 -17.57
N VAL A 37 -4.64 20.37 -16.93
CA VAL A 37 -3.59 19.44 -16.45
C VAL A 37 -2.54 19.32 -17.54
N GLU A 38 -1.27 19.61 -17.24
CA GLU A 38 -0.19 19.62 -18.23
C GLU A 38 -0.24 18.35 -19.08
N ASP A 39 -0.28 18.52 -20.41
CA ASP A 39 -0.36 17.39 -21.35
C ASP A 39 0.88 16.49 -21.35
N ASP A 40 1.96 16.90 -20.66
CA ASP A 40 3.27 16.27 -20.66
C ASP A 40 3.58 15.36 -19.46
N VAL A 41 2.62 15.08 -18.56
CA VAL A 41 2.87 14.10 -17.47
C VAL A 41 3.06 12.71 -18.06
N TRP A 42 4.17 12.06 -17.69
CA TRP A 42 4.50 10.71 -18.14
C TRP A 42 3.35 9.74 -17.83
N SER A 43 3.04 8.83 -18.75
CA SER A 43 2.03 7.78 -18.59
C SER A 43 2.69 6.41 -18.64
N SER A 44 2.20 5.49 -17.81
CA SER A 44 2.63 4.07 -17.79
C SER A 44 2.26 3.31 -19.07
N THR A 45 1.37 3.88 -19.90
CA THR A 45 0.93 3.32 -21.17
C THR A 45 1.26 4.25 -22.33
N ASP A 46 1.44 3.68 -23.53
CA ASP A 46 1.57 4.43 -24.77
C ASP A 46 0.18 4.89 -25.30
N GLU A 47 0.18 5.60 -26.43
CA GLU A 47 -1.04 6.10 -27.10
C GLU A 47 -2.00 4.97 -27.58
N ASN A 48 -1.53 3.73 -27.62
CA ASN A 48 -2.31 2.54 -28.00
C ASN A 48 -2.77 1.72 -26.78
N GLY A 49 -2.45 2.19 -25.55
CA GLY A 49 -2.76 1.49 -24.30
C GLY A 49 -1.78 0.36 -23.94
N ASN A 50 -0.65 0.22 -24.65
CA ASN A 50 0.35 -0.79 -24.31
C ASN A 50 1.22 -0.29 -23.16
N LEU A 51 1.60 -1.21 -22.27
CA LEU A 51 2.48 -0.94 -21.14
C LEU A 51 3.85 -0.41 -21.61
N LYS A 52 4.30 0.73 -21.08
CA LYS A 52 5.65 1.22 -21.26
C LYS A 52 6.58 0.53 -20.28
N LEU A 53 7.60 -0.16 -20.78
CA LEU A 53 8.63 -0.84 -19.99
C LEU A 53 9.87 0.02 -19.75
N THR A 54 10.01 1.13 -20.48
CA THR A 54 11.15 2.05 -20.41
C THR A 54 10.76 3.37 -19.76
N GLU A 55 11.78 4.17 -19.39
CA GLU A 55 11.61 5.49 -18.78
C GLU A 55 10.97 5.45 -17.39
N ARG A 56 11.10 4.30 -16.68
CA ARG A 56 10.59 4.11 -15.33
C ARG A 56 11.63 4.37 -14.26
N ASP A 57 12.91 4.25 -14.63
CA ASP A 57 14.06 4.52 -13.80
C ASP A 57 14.58 5.95 -13.96
N ASP A 58 15.35 6.39 -12.99
CA ASP A 58 16.10 7.66 -13.01
C ASP A 58 17.33 7.56 -12.11
N ILE A 59 18.23 8.56 -12.23
CA ILE A 59 19.40 8.73 -11.37
C ILE A 59 19.42 10.17 -10.86
N GLY A 60 19.34 10.35 -9.53
CA GLY A 60 19.42 11.65 -8.87
C GLY A 60 20.75 11.85 -8.15
N GLU A 61 21.21 13.10 -8.05
CA GLU A 61 22.39 13.48 -7.26
C GLU A 61 21.99 13.94 -5.85
N ASN A 62 20.82 14.56 -5.69
CA ASN A 62 20.39 15.20 -4.44
C ASN A 62 19.19 14.51 -3.77
N GLY A 63 18.54 13.62 -4.46
CA GLY A 63 17.39 12.88 -3.92
C GLY A 63 16.76 11.97 -4.95
N MET A 64 15.92 11.06 -4.48
CA MET A 64 15.22 10.08 -5.30
C MET A 64 13.86 9.77 -4.69
N VAL A 65 12.86 9.74 -5.54
CA VAL A 65 11.50 9.30 -5.19
C VAL A 65 11.05 8.22 -6.15
N THR A 66 10.51 7.13 -5.64
CA THR A 66 9.90 6.07 -6.45
C THR A 66 8.60 5.60 -5.81
N THR A 67 7.52 5.62 -6.60
CA THR A 67 6.17 5.23 -6.15
C THR A 67 5.43 4.44 -7.22
N ALA A 68 4.31 3.82 -6.83
CA ALA A 68 3.43 3.09 -7.73
C ALA A 68 2.62 4.00 -8.70
N ASN A 69 2.70 5.34 -8.54
CA ASN A 69 1.98 6.29 -9.39
C ASN A 69 2.80 7.58 -9.59
N VAL A 70 2.97 8.00 -10.84
CA VAL A 70 3.82 9.15 -11.20
C VAL A 70 3.41 10.45 -10.50
N TYR A 71 2.13 10.69 -10.28
CA TYR A 71 1.63 11.90 -9.60
C TYR A 71 2.08 11.94 -8.13
N ALA A 72 2.09 10.80 -7.46
CA ALA A 72 2.61 10.71 -6.10
C ALA A 72 4.15 10.86 -6.06
N THR A 73 4.86 10.37 -7.09
CA THR A 73 6.30 10.63 -7.25
C THR A 73 6.59 12.12 -7.36
N MET A 74 5.82 12.84 -8.19
CA MET A 74 5.95 14.29 -8.35
C MET A 74 5.65 15.05 -7.04
N ALA A 75 4.64 14.64 -6.28
CA ALA A 75 4.32 15.23 -4.98
C ALA A 75 5.48 15.09 -3.96
N GLY A 76 6.13 13.94 -3.93
CA GLY A 76 7.31 13.73 -3.08
C GLY A 76 8.51 14.55 -3.54
N LEU A 77 8.75 14.62 -4.86
CA LEU A 77 9.82 15.41 -5.44
C LEU A 77 9.65 16.90 -5.11
N GLU A 78 8.46 17.46 -5.29
CA GLU A 78 8.15 18.85 -4.97
C GLU A 78 8.50 19.20 -3.52
N VAL A 79 8.20 18.31 -2.57
CA VAL A 79 8.51 18.51 -1.15
C VAL A 79 10.02 18.47 -0.89
N LEU A 80 10.77 17.57 -1.56
CA LEU A 80 12.24 17.55 -1.48
C LEU A 80 12.85 18.84 -2.06
N GLU A 81 12.38 19.30 -3.22
CA GLU A 81 12.84 20.55 -3.87
C GLU A 81 12.53 21.79 -3.02
N GLN A 82 11.45 21.80 -2.25
CA GLN A 82 11.13 22.84 -1.27
C GLN A 82 12.04 22.79 -0.03
N GLY A 83 12.93 21.80 0.06
CA GLY A 83 13.90 21.64 1.15
C GLY A 83 13.41 20.78 2.33
N GLY A 84 12.33 20.02 2.14
CA GLY A 84 11.94 18.94 3.05
C GLY A 84 12.96 17.81 3.05
N ASN A 85 12.92 16.95 4.08
CA ASN A 85 13.72 15.73 4.11
C ASN A 85 12.92 14.53 3.55
N ALA A 86 13.54 13.35 3.51
CA ALA A 86 12.89 12.13 3.02
C ALA A 86 11.58 11.79 3.77
N VAL A 87 11.45 12.16 5.05
CA VAL A 87 10.23 11.93 5.83
C VAL A 87 9.13 12.90 5.44
N ASP A 88 9.43 14.20 5.23
CA ASP A 88 8.47 15.18 4.72
C ASP A 88 7.88 14.70 3.37
N ALA A 89 8.76 14.26 2.46
CA ALA A 89 8.36 13.75 1.16
C ALA A 89 7.54 12.44 1.27
N ALA A 90 7.92 11.52 2.15
CA ALA A 90 7.16 10.29 2.39
C ALA A 90 5.72 10.57 2.89
N ILE A 91 5.54 11.58 3.73
CA ILE A 91 4.22 12.03 4.19
C ILE A 91 3.39 12.58 3.01
N ALA A 92 3.98 13.44 2.18
CA ALA A 92 3.31 14.00 1.00
C ALA A 92 2.87 12.89 0.02
N ILE A 93 3.76 11.93 -0.25
CA ILE A 93 3.50 10.77 -1.11
C ILE A 93 2.34 9.94 -0.55
N SER A 94 2.30 9.70 0.75
CA SER A 94 1.24 8.92 1.39
C SER A 94 -0.14 9.54 1.16
N TYR A 95 -0.28 10.85 1.34
CA TYR A 95 -1.52 11.56 1.06
C TYR A 95 -1.84 11.59 -0.44
N ALA A 96 -0.83 11.79 -1.30
CA ALA A 96 -1.00 11.81 -2.75
C ALA A 96 -1.46 10.45 -3.32
N LEU A 97 -0.90 9.33 -2.82
CA LEU A 97 -1.35 7.99 -3.20
C LEU A 97 -2.81 7.74 -2.79
N GLY A 98 -3.24 8.25 -1.64
CA GLY A 98 -4.66 8.22 -1.26
C GLY A 98 -5.60 8.95 -2.22
N VAL A 99 -5.06 9.88 -3.04
CA VAL A 99 -5.79 10.57 -4.12
C VAL A 99 -5.71 9.81 -5.43
N CYS A 100 -4.50 9.46 -5.91
CA CYS A 100 -4.30 8.94 -7.26
C CYS A 100 -4.23 7.40 -7.36
N GLU A 101 -4.17 6.69 -6.24
CA GLU A 101 -4.28 5.23 -6.13
C GLU A 101 -5.30 4.82 -5.03
N PRO A 102 -6.52 5.38 -5.06
CA PRO A 102 -7.51 5.21 -4.00
C PRO A 102 -8.02 3.79 -3.86
N ASN A 103 -7.85 2.98 -4.89
CA ASN A 103 -8.17 1.55 -4.89
C ASN A 103 -7.24 0.72 -4.01
N ALA A 104 -6.06 1.23 -3.65
CA ALA A 104 -5.04 0.47 -2.94
C ALA A 104 -4.60 1.08 -1.61
N SER A 105 -4.80 2.39 -1.38
CA SER A 105 -4.41 3.08 -0.14
C SER A 105 -5.25 4.33 0.12
N GLY A 106 -5.12 4.92 1.32
CA GLY A 106 -5.80 6.18 1.64
C GLY A 106 -5.99 6.42 3.14
N LEU A 107 -6.78 7.46 3.46
CA LEU A 107 -7.03 7.90 4.85
C LEU A 107 -7.71 6.82 5.70
N GLY A 108 -8.54 5.99 5.08
CA GLY A 108 -9.27 4.92 5.77
C GLY A 108 -8.46 3.64 5.99
N GLY A 109 -7.16 3.64 5.68
CA GLY A 109 -6.26 2.50 5.76
C GLY A 109 -5.19 2.62 6.83
N GLY A 110 -4.10 1.86 6.66
CA GLY A 110 -2.94 1.85 7.52
C GLY A 110 -1.66 1.38 6.80
N GLY A 111 -0.61 1.11 7.58
CA GLY A 111 0.66 0.70 7.00
C GLY A 111 1.83 0.67 7.97
N PHE A 112 3.02 0.57 7.39
CA PHE A 112 4.31 0.63 8.08
C PHE A 112 5.25 1.58 7.36
N MET A 113 5.90 2.44 8.11
CA MET A 113 6.96 3.33 7.64
C MET A 113 8.26 2.96 8.34
N ASN A 114 9.24 2.49 7.58
CA ASN A 114 10.59 2.18 8.04
C ASN A 114 11.50 3.37 7.71
N ILE A 115 12.12 3.95 8.71
CA ILE A 115 12.94 5.15 8.61
C ILE A 115 14.36 4.85 9.08
N HIS A 116 15.34 5.20 8.26
CA HIS A 116 16.74 5.33 8.65
C HIS A 116 17.18 6.76 8.42
N MET A 117 17.56 7.45 9.50
CA MET A 117 18.02 8.84 9.46
C MET A 117 19.55 8.88 9.32
N ALA A 118 20.06 9.89 8.64
CA ALA A 118 21.51 10.10 8.47
C ALA A 118 22.29 10.22 9.79
N ASP A 119 21.60 10.52 10.90
CA ASP A 119 22.20 10.56 12.25
C ASP A 119 22.25 9.18 12.94
N GLY A 120 21.81 8.12 12.25
CA GLY A 120 21.80 6.73 12.71
C GLY A 120 20.56 6.33 13.51
N ARG A 121 19.54 7.20 13.63
CA ARG A 121 18.25 6.80 14.21
C ARG A 121 17.50 5.90 13.24
N GLU A 122 16.98 4.80 13.75
CA GLU A 122 16.16 3.85 12.99
C GLU A 122 14.86 3.59 13.74
N VAL A 123 13.75 3.51 13.01
CA VAL A 123 12.44 3.26 13.60
C VAL A 123 11.48 2.67 12.57
N VAL A 124 10.58 1.82 13.02
CA VAL A 124 9.37 1.45 12.27
C VAL A 124 8.16 2.06 12.97
N ILE A 125 7.47 2.94 12.27
CA ILE A 125 6.17 3.46 12.68
C ILE A 125 5.12 2.49 12.15
N ASP A 126 4.51 1.73 13.06
CA ASP A 126 3.45 0.77 12.79
C ASP A 126 2.09 1.45 13.00
N TYR A 127 1.52 1.95 11.92
CA TYR A 127 0.17 2.52 11.88
C TYR A 127 -0.84 1.59 11.22
N ARG A 128 -0.59 0.26 11.36
CA ARG A 128 -1.53 -0.79 10.98
C ARG A 128 -2.84 -0.63 11.70
N GLU A 129 -3.92 -0.98 11.05
CA GLU A 129 -5.27 -0.98 11.58
C GLU A 129 -5.40 -1.89 12.80
N VAL A 130 -6.35 -1.56 13.66
CA VAL A 130 -6.66 -2.28 14.88
C VAL A 130 -8.10 -2.75 14.83
N ALA A 131 -8.39 -3.95 15.29
CA ALA A 131 -9.76 -4.43 15.39
C ALA A 131 -10.57 -3.59 16.39
N PRO A 132 -11.79 -3.14 16.02
CA PRO A 132 -12.71 -2.50 16.97
C PRO A 132 -12.91 -3.33 18.23
N MET A 133 -12.94 -2.68 19.40
CA MET A 133 -13.02 -3.35 20.69
C MET A 133 -14.28 -4.24 20.86
N ALA A 134 -15.32 -4.00 20.07
CA ALA A 134 -16.56 -4.78 20.11
C ALA A 134 -16.51 -6.11 19.35
N GLN A 135 -15.39 -6.40 18.65
CA GLN A 135 -15.27 -7.61 17.83
C GLN A 135 -14.47 -8.72 18.52
N ASP A 136 -14.80 -9.96 18.20
CA ASP A 136 -14.14 -11.17 18.67
C ASP A 136 -14.06 -12.25 17.57
N ALA A 137 -13.43 -13.38 17.87
CA ALA A 137 -13.20 -14.48 16.94
C ALA A 137 -14.47 -15.09 16.31
N TYR A 138 -15.65 -14.77 16.83
CA TYR A 138 -16.94 -15.27 16.34
C TYR A 138 -17.75 -14.20 15.59
N THR A 139 -17.28 -12.99 15.51
CA THR A 139 -18.01 -11.85 14.91
C THR A 139 -18.50 -12.15 13.51
N TRP A 140 -17.69 -12.82 12.69
CA TRP A 140 -18.04 -13.15 11.30
C TRP A 140 -18.77 -14.48 11.12
N LEU A 141 -18.78 -15.34 12.17
CA LEU A 141 -19.26 -16.70 12.04
C LEU A 141 -20.76 -16.79 12.32
N ASP A 142 -21.45 -17.64 11.57
CA ASP A 142 -22.83 -18.02 11.82
C ASP A 142 -22.90 -19.17 12.86
N GLU A 143 -24.12 -19.66 13.15
CA GLU A 143 -24.35 -20.75 14.11
C GLU A 143 -23.72 -22.09 13.70
N SER A 144 -23.35 -22.25 12.41
CA SER A 144 -22.67 -23.46 11.90
C SER A 144 -21.14 -23.35 11.94
N GLY A 145 -20.62 -22.15 12.24
CA GLY A 145 -19.20 -21.83 12.23
C GLY A 145 -18.66 -21.43 10.85
N GLU A 146 -19.55 -21.18 9.89
CA GLU A 146 -19.19 -20.68 8.57
C GLU A 146 -19.23 -19.14 8.57
N VAL A 147 -18.39 -18.51 7.70
CA VAL A 147 -18.38 -17.06 7.56
C VAL A 147 -19.69 -16.58 6.93
N LYS A 148 -20.37 -15.63 7.61
CA LYS A 148 -21.62 -15.01 7.17
C LYS A 148 -21.51 -14.39 5.77
N ASP A 149 -22.64 -14.03 5.18
CA ASP A 149 -22.75 -13.34 3.90
C ASP A 149 -22.06 -14.10 2.76
N ASN A 150 -22.29 -15.43 2.72
CA ASN A 150 -21.69 -16.34 1.75
C ASN A 150 -20.15 -16.31 1.73
N GLY A 151 -19.53 -16.13 2.89
CA GLY A 151 -18.07 -16.09 3.03
C GLY A 151 -17.46 -14.68 2.93
N ASN A 152 -18.28 -13.61 2.89
CA ASN A 152 -17.77 -12.25 2.63
C ASN A 152 -17.79 -11.32 3.85
N ALA A 153 -18.37 -11.71 4.99
CA ALA A 153 -18.54 -10.81 6.13
C ALA A 153 -17.24 -10.25 6.73
N ASN A 154 -16.12 -10.92 6.51
CA ASN A 154 -14.77 -10.46 6.92
C ASN A 154 -14.05 -9.64 5.84
N HIS A 155 -14.66 -9.42 4.68
CA HIS A 155 -14.04 -8.81 3.52
C HIS A 155 -14.85 -7.62 2.95
N ILE A 156 -16.19 -7.69 2.96
CA ILE A 156 -17.07 -6.68 2.38
C ILE A 156 -18.03 -6.15 3.45
N GLY A 157 -18.18 -4.83 3.51
CA GLY A 157 -19.09 -4.17 4.44
C GLY A 157 -18.46 -3.83 5.79
N GLY A 158 -19.27 -3.35 6.73
CA GLY A 158 -18.79 -2.70 7.94
C GLY A 158 -18.10 -3.61 8.96
N LEU A 159 -18.35 -4.93 8.95
CA LEU A 159 -17.66 -5.89 9.84
C LEU A 159 -16.21 -6.18 9.45
N ALA A 160 -15.80 -5.81 8.24
CA ALA A 160 -14.43 -5.97 7.75
C ALA A 160 -13.52 -4.79 8.13
N VAL A 161 -14.09 -3.69 8.65
CA VAL A 161 -13.38 -2.42 8.87
C VAL A 161 -12.55 -2.47 10.15
N GLY A 162 -11.23 -2.28 10.01
CA GLY A 162 -10.34 -1.94 11.11
C GLY A 162 -10.29 -0.44 11.41
N VAL A 163 -9.92 -0.07 12.63
CA VAL A 163 -9.67 1.33 13.00
C VAL A 163 -8.52 1.87 12.15
N PRO A 164 -8.72 2.89 11.30
CA PRO A 164 -7.70 3.36 10.37
C PRO A 164 -6.53 4.03 11.10
N GLY A 165 -5.32 3.83 10.59
CA GLY A 165 -4.08 4.31 11.22
C GLY A 165 -3.30 5.35 10.43
N THR A 166 -3.59 5.53 9.13
CA THR A 166 -2.77 6.34 8.21
C THR A 166 -2.52 7.74 8.77
N VAL A 167 -3.56 8.48 9.13
CA VAL A 167 -3.40 9.88 9.59
C VAL A 167 -2.56 9.96 10.86
N ALA A 168 -2.77 9.08 11.84
CA ALA A 168 -2.01 9.08 13.09
C ALA A 168 -0.54 8.72 12.88
N GLY A 169 -0.25 7.76 11.99
CA GLY A 169 1.12 7.38 11.65
C GLY A 169 1.90 8.52 10.97
N LEU A 170 1.27 9.20 10.02
CA LEU A 170 1.86 10.32 9.31
C LEU A 170 2.08 11.54 10.22
N GLU A 171 1.13 11.83 11.12
CA GLU A 171 1.30 12.89 12.12
C GLU A 171 2.45 12.57 13.08
N TYR A 172 2.57 11.32 13.54
CA TYR A 172 3.71 10.90 14.36
C TYR A 172 5.05 11.07 13.63
N ALA A 173 5.12 10.70 12.34
CA ALA A 173 6.30 10.91 11.51
C ALA A 173 6.64 12.40 11.37
N LEU A 174 5.63 13.23 11.10
CA LEU A 174 5.76 14.69 11.00
C LEU A 174 6.32 15.31 12.27
N GLU A 175 5.81 14.93 13.44
CA GLU A 175 6.21 15.48 14.71
C GLU A 175 7.64 15.09 15.15
N ASN A 176 8.12 13.90 14.76
CA ASN A 176 9.34 13.31 15.34
C ASN A 176 10.52 13.19 14.36
N TYR A 177 10.28 13.14 13.05
CA TYR A 177 11.30 12.83 12.05
C TYR A 177 11.34 13.79 10.85
N ALA A 178 10.32 14.61 10.66
CA ALA A 178 10.29 15.62 9.61
C ALA A 178 11.40 16.67 9.80
N SER A 179 11.74 17.36 8.71
CA SER A 179 12.81 18.39 8.72
C SER A 179 12.51 19.60 9.61
N GLY A 180 11.23 19.87 9.89
CA GLY A 180 10.76 21.09 10.55
C GLY A 180 10.90 22.36 9.71
N LYS A 181 11.30 22.23 8.43
CA LYS A 181 11.43 23.35 7.49
C LYS A 181 10.11 23.68 6.81
N LEU A 182 9.25 22.69 6.62
CA LEU A 182 7.93 22.82 5.99
C LEU A 182 6.81 22.64 7.01
N THR A 183 5.72 23.34 6.80
CA THR A 183 4.49 23.18 7.59
C THR A 183 3.70 21.97 7.08
N ARG A 184 2.82 21.40 7.91
CA ARG A 184 1.87 20.34 7.51
C ARG A 184 1.12 20.74 6.24
N GLN A 185 0.62 21.98 6.16
CA GLN A 185 -0.08 22.49 4.98
C GLN A 185 0.78 22.39 3.72
N GLN A 186 2.06 22.80 3.78
CA GLN A 186 2.96 22.74 2.63
C GLN A 186 3.23 21.30 2.18
N ILE A 187 3.38 20.37 3.12
CA ILE A 187 3.61 18.95 2.83
C ILE A 187 2.38 18.31 2.19
N MET A 188 1.18 18.69 2.63
CA MET A 188 -0.08 18.12 2.12
C MET A 188 -0.60 18.82 0.87
N GLN A 189 -0.08 20.01 0.53
CA GLN A 189 -0.62 20.83 -0.56
C GLN A 189 -0.65 20.11 -1.91
N PRO A 190 0.39 19.37 -2.34
CA PRO A 190 0.35 18.63 -3.60
C PRO A 190 -0.82 17.65 -3.71
N ALA A 191 -1.15 16.95 -2.62
CA ALA A 191 -2.29 16.04 -2.59
C ALA A 191 -3.65 16.77 -2.61
N ILE A 192 -3.75 17.92 -1.93
CA ILE A 192 -4.94 18.77 -1.93
C ILE A 192 -5.21 19.31 -3.34
N ASP A 193 -4.18 19.84 -3.99
CA ASP A 193 -4.28 20.37 -5.34
C ASP A 193 -4.65 19.28 -6.34
N MET A 194 -3.99 18.11 -6.26
CA MET A 194 -4.31 16.95 -7.10
C MET A 194 -5.78 16.51 -6.95
N ALA A 195 -6.31 16.46 -5.73
CA ALA A 195 -7.70 16.10 -5.51
C ALA A 195 -8.69 17.12 -6.08
N ASN A 196 -8.35 18.43 -6.06
CA ASN A 196 -9.17 19.52 -6.61
C ASN A 196 -9.06 19.66 -8.13
N GLU A 197 -7.84 19.67 -8.66
CA GLU A 197 -7.55 19.97 -10.05
C GLU A 197 -7.64 18.73 -10.94
N GLY A 198 -7.40 17.55 -10.35
CA GLY A 198 -7.51 16.25 -10.97
C GLY A 198 -6.17 15.64 -11.37
N TYR A 199 -6.23 14.35 -11.69
CA TYR A 199 -5.13 13.54 -12.21
C TYR A 199 -5.65 12.63 -13.31
N LYS A 200 -4.77 12.21 -14.23
CA LYS A 200 -5.16 11.29 -15.31
C LYS A 200 -5.19 9.85 -14.79
N ALA A 201 -6.29 9.14 -15.06
CA ALA A 201 -6.47 7.74 -14.70
C ALA A 201 -5.43 6.85 -15.40
N GLY A 202 -4.68 6.08 -14.62
CA GLY A 202 -3.75 5.06 -15.11
C GLY A 202 -4.40 3.72 -15.37
N GLY A 203 -3.65 2.80 -15.99
CA GLY A 203 -4.15 1.47 -16.35
C GLY A 203 -4.57 0.63 -15.15
N THR A 204 -3.82 0.68 -14.06
CA THR A 204 -4.11 -0.05 -12.82
C THR A 204 -5.43 0.40 -12.18
N LEU A 205 -5.65 1.71 -12.09
CA LEU A 205 -6.90 2.26 -11.53
C LEU A 205 -8.11 1.94 -12.39
N VAL A 206 -7.99 2.11 -13.72
CA VAL A 206 -9.08 1.79 -14.66
C VAL A 206 -9.42 0.30 -14.62
N GLY A 207 -8.41 -0.56 -14.54
CA GLY A 207 -8.60 -2.00 -14.33
C GLY A 207 -9.40 -2.30 -13.06
N ALA A 208 -8.99 -1.70 -11.93
CA ALA A 208 -9.68 -1.86 -10.64
C ALA A 208 -11.12 -1.33 -10.66
N ILE A 209 -11.42 -0.23 -11.38
CA ILE A 209 -12.79 0.26 -11.55
C ILE A 209 -13.62 -0.76 -12.33
N ASN A 210 -13.10 -1.30 -13.43
CA ASN A 210 -13.81 -2.27 -14.25
C ASN A 210 -14.12 -3.57 -13.49
N ASP A 211 -13.15 -4.08 -12.71
CA ASP A 211 -13.29 -5.33 -11.96
C ASP A 211 -14.36 -5.23 -10.85
N TYR A 212 -14.57 -4.03 -10.30
CA TYR A 212 -15.52 -3.79 -9.20
C TYR A 212 -16.75 -2.96 -9.61
N TYR A 213 -16.98 -2.76 -10.92
CA TYR A 213 -18.05 -1.93 -11.46
C TYR A 213 -19.44 -2.32 -10.92
N ASP A 214 -19.74 -3.62 -10.85
CA ASP A 214 -21.04 -4.11 -10.39
C ASP A 214 -21.33 -3.65 -8.94
N TYR A 215 -20.34 -3.67 -8.05
CA TYR A 215 -20.49 -3.16 -6.67
C TYR A 215 -20.77 -1.66 -6.65
N MET A 216 -20.11 -0.89 -7.52
CA MET A 216 -20.23 0.57 -7.59
C MET A 216 -21.61 1.04 -8.07
N VAL A 217 -22.30 0.25 -8.89
CA VAL A 217 -23.62 0.61 -9.44
C VAL A 217 -24.79 -0.04 -8.70
N THR A 218 -24.53 -1.00 -7.80
CA THR A 218 -25.60 -1.71 -7.05
C THR A 218 -25.61 -1.36 -5.58
N ASP A 219 -24.68 -1.87 -4.81
CA ASP A 219 -24.71 -1.88 -3.35
C ASP A 219 -23.87 -0.76 -2.71
N TYR A 220 -22.85 -0.25 -3.42
CA TYR A 220 -21.90 0.76 -2.92
C TYR A 220 -21.88 2.00 -3.83
N THR A 221 -23.07 2.59 -4.03
CA THR A 221 -23.26 3.69 -4.98
C THR A 221 -22.53 4.98 -4.59
N THR A 222 -22.20 5.18 -3.31
CA THR A 222 -21.33 6.28 -2.86
C THR A 222 -19.93 6.13 -3.45
N LEU A 223 -19.35 4.92 -3.46
CA LEU A 223 -18.08 4.62 -4.11
C LEU A 223 -18.17 4.91 -5.62
N GLY A 224 -19.25 4.45 -6.28
CA GLY A 224 -19.51 4.74 -7.68
C GLY A 224 -19.62 6.23 -7.99
N GLY A 225 -20.19 7.02 -7.06
CA GLY A 225 -20.29 8.47 -7.20
C GLY A 225 -18.94 9.20 -7.28
N TYR A 226 -17.88 8.64 -6.68
CA TYR A 226 -16.53 9.19 -6.74
C TYR A 226 -15.70 8.66 -7.92
N TYR A 227 -15.91 7.39 -8.34
CA TYR A 227 -15.00 6.71 -9.26
C TYR A 227 -15.66 6.20 -10.55
N LEU A 228 -16.88 6.65 -10.84
CA LEU A 228 -17.51 6.51 -12.17
C LEU A 228 -17.72 7.90 -12.78
N ASN A 229 -17.73 7.96 -14.11
CA ASN A 229 -17.97 9.22 -14.82
C ASN A 229 -19.45 9.67 -14.71
N ALA A 230 -19.78 10.84 -15.27
CA ALA A 230 -21.11 11.44 -15.17
C ALA A 230 -22.26 10.57 -15.76
N ASP A 231 -21.92 9.61 -16.61
CA ASP A 231 -22.86 8.65 -17.20
C ASP A 231 -22.92 7.34 -16.39
N SER A 232 -22.31 7.29 -15.21
CA SER A 232 -22.16 6.12 -14.33
C SER A 232 -21.41 4.96 -15.02
N MET A 233 -20.45 5.26 -15.86
CA MET A 233 -19.59 4.31 -16.55
C MET A 233 -18.15 4.40 -16.02
N PRO A 234 -17.34 3.33 -16.13
CA PRO A 234 -15.92 3.41 -15.83
C PRO A 234 -15.20 4.52 -16.61
N TYR A 235 -14.20 5.13 -15.99
CA TYR A 235 -13.28 6.02 -16.68
C TYR A 235 -12.42 5.25 -17.68
N GLU A 236 -11.94 5.94 -18.72
CA GLU A 236 -10.92 5.42 -19.64
C GLU A 236 -9.52 5.87 -19.20
N ILE A 237 -8.47 5.18 -19.68
CA ILE A 237 -7.09 5.59 -19.39
C ILE A 237 -6.86 6.99 -19.97
N GLY A 238 -6.36 7.89 -19.12
CA GLY A 238 -6.11 9.29 -19.45
C GLY A 238 -7.28 10.24 -19.14
N ASP A 239 -8.44 9.73 -18.76
CA ASP A 239 -9.52 10.60 -18.24
C ASP A 239 -9.09 11.27 -16.94
N VAL A 240 -9.55 12.50 -16.74
CA VAL A 240 -9.25 13.27 -15.52
C VAL A 240 -10.26 12.95 -14.43
N ILE A 241 -9.75 12.52 -13.29
CA ILE A 241 -10.54 12.24 -12.08
C ILE A 241 -10.28 13.35 -11.05
N THR A 242 -11.34 13.92 -10.48
CA THR A 242 -11.27 14.88 -9.37
C THR A 242 -12.05 14.36 -8.17
N ASN A 243 -11.64 14.76 -6.96
CA ASN A 243 -12.36 14.44 -5.72
C ASN A 243 -12.32 15.65 -4.76
N PRO A 244 -13.16 16.68 -4.99
CA PRO A 244 -13.19 17.87 -4.15
C PRO A 244 -13.55 17.60 -2.68
N ASP A 245 -14.33 16.56 -2.39
CA ASP A 245 -14.66 16.17 -1.02
C ASP A 245 -13.43 15.66 -0.29
N LEU A 246 -12.60 14.85 -0.96
CA LEU A 246 -11.31 14.43 -0.41
C LEU A 246 -10.35 15.61 -0.23
N ALA A 247 -10.31 16.56 -1.18
CA ALA A 247 -9.52 17.78 -1.03
C ALA A 247 -9.91 18.57 0.21
N ASN A 248 -11.21 18.74 0.46
CA ASN A 248 -11.73 19.41 1.66
C ASN A 248 -11.36 18.63 2.94
N THR A 249 -11.39 17.30 2.90
CA THR A 249 -10.99 16.44 4.01
C THR A 249 -9.50 16.59 4.32
N LEU A 250 -8.65 16.55 3.29
CA LEU A 250 -7.21 16.78 3.42
C LEU A 250 -6.91 18.19 3.96
N GLN A 251 -7.64 19.22 3.50
CA GLN A 251 -7.50 20.58 4.01
C GLN A 251 -7.85 20.66 5.52
N LYS A 252 -8.92 19.99 5.98
CA LYS A 252 -9.28 19.93 7.41
C LYS A 252 -8.18 19.26 8.22
N ILE A 253 -7.57 18.17 7.70
CA ILE A 253 -6.45 17.49 8.35
C ILE A 253 -5.20 18.39 8.36
N ALA A 254 -4.91 19.10 7.27
CA ALA A 254 -3.78 20.02 7.21
C ALA A 254 -3.89 21.13 8.26
N GLU A 255 -5.09 21.61 8.55
CA GLU A 255 -5.36 22.64 9.56
C GLU A 255 -5.40 22.09 10.98
N GLY A 256 -6.08 20.95 11.22
CA GLY A 256 -6.40 20.41 12.54
C GLY A 256 -5.58 19.22 13.00
N GLY A 257 -4.72 18.63 12.13
CA GLY A 257 -3.93 17.44 12.43
C GLY A 257 -4.79 16.20 12.68
N LYS A 258 -4.24 15.24 13.43
CA LYS A 258 -4.94 13.98 13.73
C LYS A 258 -6.30 14.18 14.42
N ASP A 259 -6.46 15.21 15.23
CA ASP A 259 -7.71 15.47 15.95
C ASP A 259 -8.87 15.77 15.00
N ALA A 260 -8.61 16.40 13.83
CA ALA A 260 -9.63 16.63 12.81
C ALA A 260 -10.19 15.33 12.24
N PHE A 261 -9.39 14.26 12.18
CA PHE A 261 -9.79 12.96 11.64
C PHE A 261 -10.39 12.03 12.70
N TYR A 262 -9.74 11.90 13.87
CA TYR A 262 -10.11 10.91 14.88
C TYR A 262 -11.17 11.39 15.88
N THR A 263 -11.46 12.69 15.88
CA THR A 263 -12.50 13.28 16.74
C THR A 263 -13.37 14.22 15.90
N GLY A 264 -14.55 14.57 16.35
CA GLY A 264 -15.40 15.52 15.64
C GLY A 264 -16.17 14.93 14.46
N GLU A 265 -16.36 15.74 13.39
CA GLU A 265 -17.32 15.42 12.32
C GLU A 265 -16.86 14.33 11.36
N ILE A 266 -15.57 14.24 11.04
CA ILE A 266 -15.03 13.17 10.18
C ILE A 266 -15.17 11.82 10.89
N ALA A 267 -14.78 11.75 12.16
CA ALA A 267 -14.92 10.53 12.97
C ALA A 267 -16.38 10.08 13.07
N GLN A 268 -17.29 11.03 13.28
CA GLN A 268 -18.73 10.72 13.36
C GLN A 268 -19.25 10.19 12.02
N ALA A 269 -18.85 10.78 10.89
CA ALA A 269 -19.24 10.31 9.57
C ALA A 269 -18.72 8.89 9.28
N ILE A 270 -17.48 8.58 9.69
CA ILE A 270 -16.92 7.22 9.60
C ILE A 270 -17.80 6.23 10.39
N VAL A 271 -18.09 6.54 11.66
CA VAL A 271 -18.87 5.65 12.53
C VAL A 271 -20.28 5.43 11.98
N ASP A 272 -20.95 6.51 11.56
CA ASP A 272 -22.31 6.45 11.03
C ASP A 272 -22.38 5.63 9.73
N GLU A 273 -21.44 5.86 8.81
CA GLU A 273 -21.42 5.15 7.53
C GLU A 273 -21.06 3.68 7.71
N VAL A 274 -20.02 3.35 8.48
CA VAL A 274 -19.64 1.96 8.78
C VAL A 274 -20.78 1.22 9.47
N ALA A 275 -21.51 1.86 10.40
CA ALA A 275 -22.68 1.28 11.06
C ALA A 275 -23.84 1.04 10.10
N SER A 276 -24.02 1.87 9.06
CA SER A 276 -25.06 1.69 8.03
C SER A 276 -24.88 0.39 7.24
N TYR A 277 -23.63 -0.10 7.14
CA TYR A 277 -23.25 -1.39 6.54
C TYR A 277 -23.02 -2.50 7.59
N GLY A 278 -23.57 -2.36 8.80
CA GLY A 278 -23.58 -3.39 9.84
C GLY A 278 -22.27 -3.48 10.66
N GLY A 279 -21.36 -2.53 10.53
CA GLY A 279 -20.13 -2.47 11.32
C GLY A 279 -20.35 -2.00 12.75
N VAL A 280 -19.32 -2.15 13.58
CA VAL A 280 -19.36 -1.89 15.02
C VAL A 280 -18.28 -0.91 15.51
N LEU A 281 -17.60 -0.24 14.56
CA LEU A 281 -16.62 0.79 14.85
C LEU A 281 -17.25 1.92 15.67
N SER A 282 -16.58 2.37 16.74
CA SER A 282 -17.09 3.39 17.64
C SER A 282 -16.22 4.65 17.63
N MET A 283 -16.78 5.76 18.13
CA MET A 283 -16.02 6.99 18.36
C MET A 283 -14.87 6.81 19.36
N GLU A 284 -15.00 5.88 20.30
CA GLU A 284 -13.95 5.57 21.29
C GLU A 284 -12.79 4.80 20.63
N ASP A 285 -13.08 3.86 19.70
CA ASP A 285 -12.08 3.16 18.93
C ASP A 285 -11.22 4.15 18.11
N LEU A 286 -11.86 5.10 17.41
CA LEU A 286 -11.17 6.14 16.66
C LEU A 286 -10.35 7.05 17.57
N ALA A 287 -10.95 7.62 18.62
CA ALA A 287 -10.30 8.59 19.50
C ALA A 287 -9.12 8.00 20.29
N SER A 288 -9.09 6.69 20.52
CA SER A 288 -8.04 5.98 21.26
C SER A 288 -6.92 5.45 20.37
N TYR A 289 -7.03 5.58 19.05
CA TYR A 289 -6.02 5.04 18.15
C TYR A 289 -4.68 5.79 18.28
N GLU A 290 -3.60 5.02 18.47
CA GLU A 290 -2.21 5.51 18.45
C GLU A 290 -1.34 4.54 17.64
N PRO A 291 -0.39 5.03 16.82
CA PRO A 291 0.55 4.17 16.11
C PRO A 291 1.50 3.50 17.11
N ALA A 292 1.90 2.26 16.83
CA ALA A 292 2.93 1.59 17.61
C ALA A 292 4.33 1.95 17.07
N ILE A 293 5.23 2.32 17.97
CA ILE A 293 6.61 2.64 17.63
C ILE A 293 7.48 1.44 17.93
N ARG A 294 8.13 0.90 16.89
CA ARG A 294 8.82 -0.38 16.99
C ARG A 294 10.29 -0.27 16.61
N GLU A 295 11.12 -1.06 17.28
CA GLU A 295 12.47 -1.35 16.80
C GLU A 295 12.37 -2.26 15.55
N PRO A 296 13.08 -1.97 14.46
CA PRO A 296 13.07 -2.84 13.27
C PRO A 296 13.62 -4.23 13.57
N VAL A 297 13.13 -5.24 12.86
CA VAL A 297 13.82 -6.53 12.79
C VAL A 297 15.10 -6.38 11.97
N LYS A 298 16.18 -6.98 12.44
CA LYS A 298 17.51 -6.87 11.81
C LYS A 298 18.12 -8.23 11.52
N GLY A 299 18.82 -8.30 10.40
CA GLY A 299 19.64 -9.42 9.99
C GLY A 299 20.85 -8.98 9.20
N THR A 300 21.62 -9.94 8.69
CA THR A 300 22.75 -9.67 7.79
C THR A 300 22.69 -10.60 6.58
N TYR A 301 23.07 -10.10 5.41
CA TYR A 301 23.18 -10.89 4.19
C TYR A 301 24.40 -10.44 3.39
N ARG A 302 25.34 -11.34 3.12
CA ARG A 302 26.58 -11.06 2.35
C ARG A 302 27.39 -9.84 2.87
N GLY A 303 27.29 -9.54 4.16
CA GLY A 303 27.98 -8.39 4.78
C GLY A 303 27.14 -7.12 4.88
N TYR A 304 25.99 -7.05 4.21
CA TYR A 304 25.02 -5.97 4.34
C TYR A 304 24.11 -6.18 5.55
N GLN A 305 23.57 -5.10 6.11
CA GLN A 305 22.58 -5.15 7.18
C GLN A 305 21.17 -5.02 6.58
N ILE A 306 20.28 -5.92 6.93
CA ILE A 306 18.85 -5.88 6.57
C ILE A 306 18.08 -5.28 7.73
N VAL A 307 17.34 -4.21 7.49
CA VAL A 307 16.53 -3.47 8.46
C VAL A 307 15.09 -3.44 7.95
N SER A 308 14.18 -4.16 8.57
CA SER A 308 12.84 -4.35 8.05
C SER A 308 11.77 -4.39 9.15
N CYS A 309 10.52 -4.60 8.73
CA CYS A 309 9.33 -4.50 9.58
C CYS A 309 9.23 -5.66 10.57
N PRO A 310 9.06 -5.39 11.88
CA PRO A 310 8.80 -6.42 12.88
C PRO A 310 7.30 -6.80 12.91
N PRO A 311 6.89 -7.84 13.66
CA PRO A 311 5.46 -8.09 13.92
C PRO A 311 4.77 -6.86 14.58
N ALA A 312 3.49 -6.52 14.24
CA ALA A 312 2.48 -7.37 13.55
C ALA A 312 2.68 -7.61 12.03
N SER A 313 3.85 -7.35 11.43
CA SER A 313 4.15 -7.91 10.10
C SER A 313 5.09 -9.11 10.20
N SER A 314 4.82 -10.12 9.41
CA SER A 314 5.70 -11.27 9.24
C SER A 314 6.84 -10.99 8.25
N GLY A 315 6.66 -9.98 7.39
CA GLY A 315 7.47 -9.81 6.19
C GLY A 315 8.95 -9.60 6.46
N GLY A 316 9.32 -8.67 7.34
CA GLY A 316 10.74 -8.44 7.64
C GLY A 316 11.41 -9.63 8.31
N THR A 317 10.69 -10.36 9.16
CA THR A 317 11.21 -11.61 9.79
C THR A 317 11.56 -12.62 8.72
N HIS A 318 10.66 -12.86 7.75
CA HIS A 318 10.89 -13.87 6.71
C HIS A 318 11.85 -13.42 5.62
N ILE A 319 12.03 -12.11 5.38
CA ILE A 319 13.13 -11.62 4.54
C ILE A 319 14.47 -12.00 5.17
N VAL A 320 14.65 -11.75 6.48
CA VAL A 320 15.88 -12.14 7.17
C VAL A 320 16.05 -13.65 7.18
N GLU A 321 14.99 -14.41 7.44
CA GLU A 321 15.01 -15.86 7.48
C GLU A 321 15.42 -16.48 6.13
N ILE A 322 14.74 -16.10 5.04
CA ILE A 322 15.03 -16.65 3.71
C ILE A 322 16.44 -16.28 3.24
N LEU A 323 16.84 -15.02 3.43
CA LEU A 323 18.20 -14.58 3.07
C LEU A 323 19.27 -15.33 3.88
N ASN A 324 19.02 -15.64 5.15
CA ASN A 324 19.90 -16.49 5.96
C ASN A 324 20.00 -17.93 5.42
N VAL A 325 18.92 -18.50 4.88
CA VAL A 325 18.96 -19.81 4.20
C VAL A 325 19.80 -19.73 2.93
N LEU A 326 19.53 -18.74 2.09
CA LEU A 326 20.20 -18.52 0.80
C LEU A 326 21.69 -18.21 0.95
N GLU A 327 22.10 -17.60 2.06
CA GLU A 327 23.53 -17.32 2.31
C GLU A 327 24.43 -18.57 2.36
N ASN A 328 23.83 -19.75 2.54
CA ASN A 328 24.55 -21.03 2.50
C ASN A 328 24.82 -21.54 1.06
N TYR A 329 24.26 -20.88 0.05
CA TYR A 329 24.46 -21.18 -1.37
C TYR A 329 25.26 -20.06 -2.06
N ASP A 330 25.95 -20.37 -3.15
CA ASP A 330 26.57 -19.36 -4.03
C ASP A 330 25.56 -18.97 -5.12
N ILE A 331 24.53 -18.20 -4.71
CA ILE A 331 23.42 -17.78 -5.59
C ILE A 331 23.94 -17.07 -6.84
N GLY A 332 24.97 -16.22 -6.71
CA GLY A 332 25.59 -15.53 -7.84
C GLY A 332 26.18 -16.50 -8.87
N ALA A 333 26.84 -17.58 -8.43
CA ALA A 333 27.40 -18.59 -9.33
C ALA A 333 26.34 -19.52 -9.93
N MET A 334 25.22 -19.75 -9.22
CA MET A 334 24.10 -20.56 -9.73
C MET A 334 23.37 -19.88 -10.88
N GLY A 335 23.42 -18.55 -10.95
CA GLY A 335 22.83 -17.75 -12.05
C GLY A 335 21.36 -17.38 -11.82
N VAL A 336 20.96 -16.31 -12.52
CA VAL A 336 19.59 -15.75 -12.40
C VAL A 336 18.58 -16.69 -13.06
N ASN A 337 17.50 -17.00 -12.34
CA ASN A 337 16.36 -17.78 -12.84
C ASN A 337 16.71 -19.13 -13.47
N THR A 338 17.80 -19.75 -13.04
CA THR A 338 18.11 -21.15 -13.40
C THR A 338 17.24 -22.13 -12.60
N ALA A 339 17.09 -23.35 -13.06
CA ALA A 339 16.35 -24.38 -12.34
C ALA A 339 16.95 -24.65 -10.94
N GLU A 340 18.28 -24.63 -10.82
CA GLU A 340 18.98 -24.82 -9.54
C GLU A 340 18.66 -23.68 -8.58
N THR A 341 18.73 -22.43 -9.02
CA THR A 341 18.41 -21.24 -8.20
C THR A 341 16.94 -21.25 -7.79
N LEU A 342 16.02 -21.47 -8.71
CA LEU A 342 14.58 -21.44 -8.45
C LEU A 342 14.12 -22.59 -7.56
N HIS A 343 14.77 -23.77 -7.64
CA HIS A 343 14.54 -24.88 -6.71
C HIS A 343 14.86 -24.48 -5.26
N VAL A 344 16.04 -23.90 -5.03
CA VAL A 344 16.48 -23.47 -3.69
C VAL A 344 15.56 -22.36 -3.16
N TRP A 345 15.20 -21.38 -3.98
CA TRP A 345 14.24 -20.35 -3.61
C TRP A 345 12.89 -20.93 -3.23
N SER A 346 12.37 -21.86 -4.02
CA SER A 346 11.09 -22.52 -3.77
C SER A 346 11.08 -23.26 -2.44
N GLU A 347 12.10 -24.09 -2.17
CA GLU A 347 12.19 -24.85 -0.92
C GLU A 347 12.33 -23.91 0.30
N ALA A 348 13.14 -22.85 0.19
CA ALA A 348 13.29 -21.85 1.25
C ALA A 348 11.98 -21.09 1.52
N MET A 349 11.25 -20.67 0.46
CA MET A 349 9.94 -20.04 0.60
C MET A 349 8.95 -20.94 1.34
N LYS A 350 8.85 -22.21 0.95
CA LYS A 350 7.96 -23.18 1.61
C LYS A 350 8.27 -23.32 3.11
N ALA A 351 9.55 -23.36 3.49
CA ALA A 351 9.95 -23.42 4.89
C ALA A 351 9.53 -22.15 5.65
N CYS A 352 9.80 -20.96 5.10
CA CYS A 352 9.42 -19.68 5.72
C CYS A 352 7.88 -19.54 5.84
N PHE A 353 7.11 -19.97 4.85
CA PHE A 353 5.64 -19.99 4.95
C PHE A 353 5.13 -20.97 6.00
N ALA A 354 5.83 -22.09 6.19
CA ALA A 354 5.57 -23.01 7.27
C ALA A 354 5.68 -22.33 8.65
N ASP A 355 6.77 -21.64 8.86
CA ASP A 355 7.04 -20.91 10.10
C ASP A 355 6.10 -19.74 10.30
N ARG A 356 5.76 -19.02 9.23
CA ARG A 356 4.77 -17.94 9.25
C ARG A 356 3.44 -18.41 9.82
N SER A 357 2.94 -19.51 9.31
CA SER A 357 1.64 -20.05 9.72
C SER A 357 1.63 -20.53 11.16
N ALA A 358 2.77 -21.03 11.67
CA ALA A 358 2.87 -21.59 13.00
C ALA A 358 3.11 -20.55 14.10
N TYR A 359 3.82 -19.45 13.79
CA TYR A 359 4.41 -18.60 14.83
C TYR A 359 4.05 -17.13 14.74
N MET A 360 3.60 -16.61 13.56
CA MET A 360 3.49 -15.17 13.37
C MET A 360 2.12 -14.63 13.77
N ALA A 361 2.11 -13.59 14.57
CA ALA A 361 0.93 -12.83 15.00
C ALA A 361 1.36 -11.48 15.60
N ASP A 362 0.38 -10.67 16.04
CA ASP A 362 0.65 -9.48 16.84
C ASP A 362 1.31 -9.85 18.18
N THR A 363 2.51 -9.34 18.43
CA THR A 363 3.30 -9.62 19.64
C THR A 363 2.69 -9.07 20.93
N ALA A 364 1.66 -8.23 20.86
CA ALA A 364 0.89 -7.84 22.04
C ALA A 364 -0.06 -8.95 22.51
N PHE A 365 -0.36 -9.95 21.65
CA PHE A 365 -1.32 -11.01 21.88
C PHE A 365 -0.71 -12.42 21.82
N ALA A 366 0.48 -12.58 21.23
CA ALA A 366 1.14 -13.88 21.08
C ALA A 366 2.67 -13.78 21.26
N GLU A 367 3.29 -14.88 21.71
CA GLU A 367 4.75 -15.01 21.72
C GLU A 367 5.25 -15.43 20.34
N VAL A 368 6.04 -14.57 19.70
CA VAL A 368 6.68 -14.83 18.41
C VAL A 368 8.17 -15.08 18.62
N PRO A 369 8.74 -16.23 18.20
CA PRO A 369 10.14 -16.60 18.45
C PRO A 369 11.10 -15.90 17.48
N LEU A 370 11.09 -14.56 17.44
CA LEU A 370 11.86 -13.73 16.50
C LEU A 370 13.35 -14.07 16.47
N THR A 371 13.99 -14.20 17.65
CA THR A 371 15.42 -14.49 17.73
C THR A 371 15.76 -15.83 17.07
N GLY A 372 14.86 -16.82 17.18
CA GLY A 372 15.03 -18.13 16.53
C GLY A 372 14.89 -18.00 15.01
N LEU A 373 13.76 -17.44 14.55
CA LEU A 373 13.43 -17.32 13.13
C LEU A 373 14.49 -16.50 12.35
N THR A 374 15.07 -15.48 12.96
CA THR A 374 16.09 -14.65 12.32
C THR A 374 17.53 -15.13 12.52
N SER A 375 17.73 -16.28 13.18
CA SER A 375 19.07 -16.79 13.46
C SER A 375 19.66 -17.57 12.29
N LYS A 376 20.97 -17.41 12.06
CA LYS A 376 21.71 -18.17 11.06
C LYS A 376 21.77 -19.67 11.39
N ASP A 377 21.78 -20.03 12.69
CA ASP A 377 21.78 -21.42 13.12
C ASP A 377 20.46 -22.11 12.77
N TYR A 378 19.33 -21.43 12.91
CA TYR A 378 18.02 -21.96 12.51
C TYR A 378 17.95 -22.10 10.98
N ALA A 379 18.32 -21.08 10.23
CA ALA A 379 18.36 -21.11 8.77
C ALA A 379 19.25 -22.27 8.24
N LYS A 380 20.34 -22.58 8.93
CA LYS A 380 21.16 -23.73 8.60
C LYS A 380 20.42 -25.07 8.75
N THR A 381 19.51 -25.19 9.70
CA THR A 381 18.67 -26.41 9.84
C THR A 381 17.68 -26.56 8.69
N ILE A 382 17.21 -25.45 8.09
CA ILE A 382 16.40 -25.46 6.88
C ILE A 382 17.28 -25.86 5.69
N TYR A 383 18.42 -25.20 5.49
CA TYR A 383 19.40 -25.51 4.45
C TYR A 383 19.78 -27.01 4.43
N GLU A 384 20.08 -27.62 5.59
CA GLU A 384 20.45 -29.04 5.70
C GLU A 384 19.31 -30.02 5.34
N LYS A 385 18.06 -29.55 5.28
CA LYS A 385 16.90 -30.35 4.88
C LYS A 385 16.57 -30.23 3.40
N ILE A 386 16.98 -29.17 2.72
CA ILE A 386 16.76 -28.99 1.29
C ILE A 386 17.56 -30.07 0.54
N THR A 387 16.86 -30.83 -0.33
CA THR A 387 17.44 -31.89 -1.17
C THR A 387 17.31 -31.51 -2.64
N ASP A 388 17.74 -32.37 -3.57
CA ASP A 388 17.61 -32.16 -5.01
C ASP A 388 16.17 -32.37 -5.54
N GLU A 389 15.24 -32.80 -4.69
CA GLU A 389 13.84 -33.03 -5.02
C GLU A 389 12.92 -32.13 -4.17
N SER A 390 11.80 -31.72 -4.76
CA SER A 390 10.75 -30.95 -4.08
C SER A 390 10.22 -31.68 -2.84
N GLN A 391 10.08 -30.97 -1.74
CA GLN A 391 9.63 -31.52 -0.45
C GLN A 391 8.37 -30.82 0.04
N SER A 392 7.62 -31.56 0.88
CA SER A 392 6.58 -30.95 1.71
C SER A 392 7.21 -30.45 3.01
N TRP A 393 6.98 -29.21 3.32
CA TRP A 393 7.36 -28.62 4.61
C TRP A 393 6.15 -28.67 5.54
N ASN A 394 6.33 -29.21 6.74
CA ASN A 394 5.25 -29.24 7.72
C ASN A 394 5.01 -27.82 8.21
N ALA A 395 3.95 -27.24 7.68
CA ALA A 395 3.32 -26.05 8.22
C ALA A 395 2.04 -26.47 8.93
N GLY A 396 1.61 -25.70 9.90
CA GLY A 396 0.20 -25.62 10.23
C GLY A 396 -0.56 -25.16 8.98
N GLU A 397 -1.84 -25.48 8.84
CA GLU A 397 -2.64 -25.13 7.68
C GLU A 397 -2.54 -23.61 7.42
N PRO A 398 -2.09 -23.17 6.24
CA PRO A 398 -2.04 -21.74 5.92
C PRO A 398 -3.47 -21.22 5.88
N GLY A 399 -3.80 -20.27 6.76
CA GLY A 399 -5.02 -19.49 6.67
C GLY A 399 -5.10 -18.91 5.26
N ALA A 400 -6.05 -19.40 4.48
CA ALA A 400 -6.20 -19.00 3.10
C ALA A 400 -6.95 -17.70 3.05
N TYR A 401 -6.29 -16.57 2.83
CA TYR A 401 -6.95 -15.41 2.18
C TYR A 401 -5.87 -14.42 1.78
N GLU A 402 -5.80 -14.14 0.47
CA GLU A 402 -4.85 -13.24 -0.15
C GLU A 402 -5.55 -11.95 -0.57
N GLY A 403 -5.27 -10.84 0.11
CA GLY A 403 -5.56 -9.50 -0.39
C GLY A 403 -4.55 -9.12 -1.49
N ASN A 404 -5.01 -8.47 -2.57
CA ASN A 404 -4.18 -8.10 -3.73
C ASN A 404 -3.94 -6.59 -3.83
N SER A 405 -4.40 -5.78 -2.90
CA SER A 405 -4.18 -4.35 -2.92
C SER A 405 -3.26 -3.93 -1.78
N THR A 406 -2.31 -3.14 -2.14
CA THR A 406 -1.32 -2.52 -1.27
C THR A 406 -0.54 -1.59 -2.18
N THR A 407 0.03 -0.53 -1.67
CA THR A 407 1.01 0.29 -2.39
C THR A 407 2.31 0.36 -1.63
N ALA A 408 3.43 0.57 -2.33
CA ALA A 408 4.74 0.76 -1.74
C ALA A 408 5.45 1.93 -2.40
N TYR A 409 6.35 2.58 -1.64
CA TYR A 409 7.20 3.63 -2.15
C TYR A 409 8.48 3.78 -1.33
N SER A 410 9.50 4.41 -1.93
CA SER A 410 10.79 4.70 -1.31
C SER A 410 11.21 6.14 -1.60
N VAL A 411 11.86 6.78 -0.63
CA VAL A 411 12.40 8.14 -0.73
C VAL A 411 13.79 8.19 -0.13
N ALA A 412 14.70 8.91 -0.79
CA ALA A 412 16.00 9.25 -0.25
C ALA A 412 16.31 10.73 -0.49
N ASP A 413 17.01 11.38 0.45
CA ASP A 413 17.46 12.76 0.34
C ASP A 413 18.99 12.89 0.30
N ALA A 414 19.47 14.11 0.05
CA ALA A 414 20.89 14.42 -0.05
C ALA A 414 21.66 14.25 1.26
N GLU A 415 21.01 14.31 2.40
CA GLU A 415 21.62 14.12 3.71
C GLU A 415 21.85 12.64 4.04
N GLY A 416 21.27 11.70 3.27
CA GLY A 416 21.34 10.25 3.48
C GLY A 416 20.22 9.70 4.36
N ASN A 417 19.15 10.47 4.59
CA ASN A 417 17.93 9.90 5.16
C ASN A 417 17.23 9.06 4.11
N ILE A 418 16.72 7.90 4.51
CA ILE A 418 16.01 6.98 3.63
C ILE A 418 14.73 6.48 4.31
N VAL A 419 13.66 6.45 3.56
CA VAL A 419 12.34 6.00 4.04
C VAL A 419 11.79 4.98 3.07
N SER A 420 11.35 3.84 3.60
CA SER A 420 10.59 2.81 2.88
C SER A 420 9.22 2.68 3.51
N VAL A 421 8.18 2.71 2.71
CA VAL A 421 6.80 2.63 3.19
C VAL A 421 6.03 1.57 2.42
N THR A 422 5.20 0.85 3.13
CA THR A 422 4.14 0.03 2.55
C THR A 422 2.85 0.35 3.28
N GLN A 423 1.84 0.81 2.53
CA GLN A 423 0.52 1.17 3.07
C GLN A 423 -0.61 0.56 2.26
N THR A 424 -1.80 0.46 2.84
CA THR A 424 -2.90 -0.31 2.26
C THR A 424 -4.26 0.11 2.81
N ILE A 425 -5.31 -0.24 2.08
CA ILE A 425 -6.67 -0.43 2.59
C ILE A 425 -7.08 -1.92 2.54
N GLU A 426 -6.13 -2.83 2.36
CA GLU A 426 -6.11 -4.28 2.20
C GLU A 426 -6.50 -4.71 0.77
N CYS A 427 -7.71 -5.05 0.43
CA CYS A 427 -8.13 -5.41 -0.91
C CYS A 427 -8.45 -4.19 -1.78
N PHE A 428 -8.48 -4.34 -3.09
CA PHE A 428 -8.88 -3.23 -3.96
C PHE A 428 -10.27 -2.71 -3.57
N TRP A 429 -10.32 -1.39 -3.32
CA TRP A 429 -11.47 -0.66 -2.80
C TRP A 429 -11.85 -1.03 -1.35
N GLY A 430 -10.96 -1.62 -0.57
CA GLY A 430 -11.18 -1.98 0.82
C GLY A 430 -12.50 -2.73 1.01
N CYS A 431 -13.25 -2.39 2.05
CA CYS A 431 -14.60 -2.94 2.31
C CYS A 431 -15.71 -2.39 1.39
N LYS A 432 -15.37 -1.59 0.38
CA LYS A 432 -16.22 -0.90 -0.61
C LYS A 432 -16.98 0.32 -0.05
N ILE A 433 -16.87 0.62 1.25
CA ILE A 433 -17.52 1.77 1.88
C ILE A 433 -16.67 3.03 1.62
N ALA A 434 -17.23 3.99 0.86
CA ALA A 434 -16.70 5.35 0.74
C ALA A 434 -17.46 6.28 1.68
N ILE A 435 -16.77 7.19 2.35
CA ILE A 435 -17.38 8.12 3.31
C ILE A 435 -18.01 9.31 2.55
N PRO A 436 -19.35 9.46 2.58
CA PRO A 436 -20.03 10.54 1.87
C PRO A 436 -19.57 11.91 2.36
N GLU A 437 -19.44 12.88 1.44
CA GLU A 437 -18.99 14.26 1.70
C GLU A 437 -17.51 14.39 2.17
N TYR A 438 -16.82 13.24 2.36
CA TYR A 438 -15.39 13.21 2.75
C TYR A 438 -14.48 12.54 1.72
N GLY A 439 -15.02 11.75 0.80
CA GLY A 439 -14.36 11.28 -0.43
C GLY A 439 -13.26 10.24 -0.27
N PHE A 440 -13.10 9.57 0.88
CA PHE A 440 -12.13 8.48 1.07
C PHE A 440 -12.81 7.15 1.37
N ILE A 441 -12.06 6.06 1.24
CA ILE A 441 -12.53 4.68 1.31
C ILE A 441 -12.02 4.03 2.59
N MET A 442 -12.88 3.21 3.23
CA MET A 442 -12.53 2.43 4.41
C MET A 442 -11.87 1.10 4.04
N ASN A 443 -10.93 0.68 4.86
CA ASN A 443 -10.22 -0.58 4.72
C ASN A 443 -11.12 -1.81 4.97
N ASP A 444 -10.69 -2.97 4.49
CA ASP A 444 -11.19 -4.30 4.89
C ASP A 444 -10.09 -5.11 5.60
N GLN A 445 -9.27 -4.42 6.40
CA GLN A 445 -8.03 -4.96 6.95
C GLN A 445 -8.23 -6.13 7.90
N LEU A 446 -9.41 -6.25 8.49
CA LEU A 446 -9.71 -7.38 9.36
C LEU A 446 -9.78 -8.72 8.59
N HIS A 447 -9.85 -8.66 7.24
CA HIS A 447 -9.73 -9.83 6.37
C HIS A 447 -8.42 -10.61 6.58
N ASP A 448 -7.37 -9.97 7.02
CA ASP A 448 -6.08 -10.59 7.34
C ASP A 448 -6.07 -11.43 8.65
N PHE A 449 -7.14 -11.41 9.43
CA PHE A 449 -7.30 -12.35 10.54
C PHE A 449 -7.79 -13.72 10.05
N ASP A 450 -7.33 -14.77 10.73
CA ASP A 450 -7.88 -16.11 10.54
C ASP A 450 -9.32 -16.20 11.01
N THR A 451 -10.15 -16.86 10.22
CA THR A 451 -11.55 -17.16 10.60
C THR A 451 -11.65 -18.35 11.57
N ASN A 452 -10.55 -19.09 11.81
CA ASN A 452 -10.48 -20.12 12.83
C ASN A 452 -10.27 -19.49 14.22
N PRO A 453 -11.22 -19.61 15.17
CA PRO A 453 -11.09 -19.03 16.50
C PRO A 453 -9.92 -19.59 17.35
N GLU A 454 -9.33 -20.73 16.96
CA GLU A 454 -8.20 -21.34 17.66
C GLU A 454 -6.84 -20.87 17.10
N SER A 455 -6.84 -20.08 16.02
CA SER A 455 -5.61 -19.53 15.44
C SER A 455 -4.96 -18.49 16.34
N VAL A 456 -3.63 -18.47 16.37
CA VAL A 456 -2.87 -17.37 17.02
C VAL A 456 -3.16 -16.01 16.39
N ASN A 457 -3.59 -15.98 15.12
CA ASN A 457 -4.02 -14.80 14.38
C ASN A 457 -5.56 -14.68 14.28
N CYS A 458 -6.35 -15.22 15.23
CA CYS A 458 -7.80 -14.98 15.25
C CYS A 458 -8.13 -13.54 15.61
N LEU A 459 -9.33 -13.08 15.20
CA LEU A 459 -9.85 -11.75 15.52
C LEU A 459 -10.07 -11.57 17.03
N GLU A 460 -9.54 -10.47 17.56
CA GLU A 460 -9.75 -10.05 18.94
C GLU A 460 -9.74 -8.51 18.99
N GLY A 461 -10.63 -7.91 19.77
CA GLY A 461 -10.71 -6.45 19.91
C GLY A 461 -9.38 -5.85 20.40
N GLY A 462 -8.93 -4.78 19.75
CA GLY A 462 -7.65 -4.14 20.03
C GLY A 462 -6.43 -4.81 19.39
N LYS A 463 -6.58 -5.94 18.72
CA LYS A 463 -5.50 -6.68 18.05
C LYS A 463 -5.26 -6.17 16.63
N LYS A 464 -4.01 -6.21 16.19
CA LYS A 464 -3.61 -5.94 14.80
C LYS A 464 -3.61 -7.24 14.00
N PRO A 465 -4.23 -7.28 12.81
CA PRO A 465 -4.17 -8.45 11.95
C PRO A 465 -2.76 -8.67 11.41
N LEU A 466 -2.37 -9.94 11.24
CA LEU A 466 -1.04 -10.30 10.73
C LEU A 466 -0.84 -9.77 9.31
N SER A 467 0.24 -9.04 9.11
CA SER A 467 0.63 -8.48 7.81
C SER A 467 1.75 -9.28 7.13
N SER A 468 1.94 -9.03 5.83
CA SER A 468 3.15 -9.39 5.08
C SER A 468 3.88 -8.17 4.53
N MET A 469 3.40 -6.95 4.81
CA MET A 469 4.06 -5.71 4.41
C MET A 469 5.48 -5.64 4.98
N SER A 470 6.46 -5.36 4.12
CA SER A 470 7.87 -5.43 4.46
C SER A 470 8.67 -4.30 3.82
N PRO A 471 8.37 -3.03 4.18
CA PRO A 471 9.25 -1.94 3.78
C PRO A 471 10.64 -2.19 4.35
N THR A 472 11.64 -2.35 3.46
CA THR A 472 12.97 -2.81 3.83
C THR A 472 14.03 -1.80 3.42
N ILE A 473 14.96 -1.53 4.32
CA ILE A 473 16.17 -0.74 4.10
C ILE A 473 17.37 -1.67 4.28
N VAL A 474 18.31 -1.58 3.37
CA VAL A 474 19.59 -2.29 3.42
C VAL A 474 20.69 -1.27 3.66
N LEU A 475 21.55 -1.54 4.63
CA LEU A 475 22.72 -0.72 4.92
C LEU A 475 23.99 -1.47 4.52
N ASP A 476 25.04 -0.73 4.17
CA ASP A 476 26.36 -1.29 3.94
C ASP A 476 27.03 -1.78 5.25
N ALA A 477 28.26 -2.27 5.17
CA ALA A 477 28.99 -2.77 6.32
C ALA A 477 29.34 -1.67 7.34
N GLU A 478 29.42 -0.44 6.90
CA GLU A 478 29.70 0.76 7.68
C GLU A 478 28.44 1.36 8.31
N GLY A 479 27.24 0.90 7.89
CA GLY A 479 25.95 1.36 8.39
C GLY A 479 25.34 2.52 7.59
N ASN A 480 25.87 2.83 6.41
CA ASN A 480 25.27 3.84 5.53
C ASN A 480 24.13 3.23 4.70
N ALA A 481 23.20 4.06 4.26
CA ALA A 481 22.13 3.66 3.36
C ALA A 481 22.72 3.09 2.05
N PHE A 482 22.33 1.86 1.71
CA PHE A 482 22.71 1.18 0.47
C PHE A 482 21.51 1.03 -0.46
N MET A 483 20.37 0.59 0.08
CA MET A 483 19.20 0.30 -0.73
C MET A 483 17.91 0.44 0.09
N SER A 484 16.84 0.82 -0.57
CA SER A 484 15.46 0.70 -0.04
C SER A 484 14.60 -0.03 -1.04
N VAL A 485 13.71 -0.90 -0.59
CA VAL A 485 12.76 -1.60 -1.44
C VAL A 485 11.50 -1.98 -0.68
N GLY A 486 10.34 -1.83 -1.33
CA GLY A 486 9.04 -2.27 -0.87
C GLY A 486 8.21 -2.80 -2.03
N SER A 487 7.19 -3.58 -1.74
CA SER A 487 6.26 -4.12 -2.74
C SER A 487 4.85 -4.22 -2.18
N PRO A 488 3.79 -4.01 -2.97
CA PRO A 488 2.46 -4.55 -2.74
C PRO A 488 2.39 -6.05 -3.05
N GLY A 489 1.24 -6.71 -2.75
CA GLY A 489 0.97 -8.06 -3.23
C GLY A 489 0.59 -9.09 -2.15
N GLY A 490 0.10 -8.66 -0.97
CA GLY A 490 -0.32 -9.57 0.09
C GLY A 490 0.81 -10.52 0.53
N LEU A 491 0.56 -11.82 0.58
CA LEU A 491 1.57 -12.82 0.97
C LEU A 491 2.82 -12.84 0.07
N ARG A 492 2.74 -12.27 -1.15
CA ARG A 492 3.85 -12.23 -2.11
C ARG A 492 4.85 -11.08 -1.86
N ILE A 493 4.53 -10.16 -0.94
CA ILE A 493 5.33 -8.97 -0.65
C ILE A 493 6.76 -9.36 -0.26
N TRP A 494 6.94 -10.11 0.83
CA TRP A 494 8.28 -10.43 1.33
C TRP A 494 9.11 -11.33 0.40
N PRO A 495 8.52 -12.34 -0.30
CA PRO A 495 9.29 -13.10 -1.29
C PRO A 495 9.77 -12.25 -2.47
N THR A 496 8.94 -11.30 -2.92
CA THR A 496 9.30 -10.37 -3.99
C THR A 496 10.42 -9.42 -3.55
N VAL A 497 10.30 -8.82 -2.37
CA VAL A 497 11.35 -7.94 -1.80
C VAL A 497 12.67 -8.70 -1.63
N ALA A 498 12.64 -9.94 -1.12
CA ALA A 498 13.84 -10.76 -0.96
C ALA A 498 14.51 -11.10 -2.30
N GLN A 499 13.72 -11.41 -3.37
CA GLN A 499 14.26 -11.65 -4.72
C GLN A 499 14.96 -10.40 -5.28
N VAL A 500 14.38 -9.21 -5.13
CA VAL A 500 15.02 -7.95 -5.58
C VAL A 500 16.31 -7.69 -4.80
N ILE A 501 16.33 -7.90 -3.48
CA ILE A 501 17.55 -7.77 -2.66
C ILE A 501 18.67 -8.70 -3.17
N SER A 502 18.35 -9.98 -3.41
CA SER A 502 19.30 -10.95 -3.94
C SER A 502 19.77 -10.58 -5.35
N ASN A 503 18.88 -10.12 -6.23
CA ASN A 503 19.25 -9.69 -7.57
C ASN A 503 20.29 -8.54 -7.55
N VAL A 504 20.13 -7.59 -6.63
CA VAL A 504 21.12 -6.50 -6.46
C VAL A 504 22.41 -7.04 -5.83
N ILE A 505 22.35 -7.80 -4.73
CA ILE A 505 23.53 -8.18 -3.94
C ILE A 505 24.30 -9.35 -4.56
N ASP A 506 23.61 -10.44 -4.98
CA ASP A 506 24.25 -11.65 -5.50
C ASP A 506 24.63 -11.54 -6.98
N HIS A 507 23.85 -10.78 -7.76
CA HIS A 507 24.04 -10.67 -9.20
C HIS A 507 24.55 -9.29 -9.66
N GLY A 508 24.65 -8.31 -8.73
CA GLY A 508 25.17 -6.97 -9.02
C GLY A 508 24.32 -6.14 -9.98
N MET A 509 23.00 -6.38 -9.98
CA MET A 509 22.08 -5.69 -10.89
C MET A 509 21.86 -4.23 -10.48
N ARG A 510 21.58 -3.37 -11.46
CA ARG A 510 20.97 -2.05 -11.23
C ARG A 510 19.58 -2.21 -10.63
N MET A 511 19.08 -1.18 -9.95
CA MET A 511 17.78 -1.25 -9.27
C MET A 511 16.65 -1.62 -10.23
N GLN A 512 16.52 -0.96 -11.39
CA GLN A 512 15.47 -1.26 -12.36
C GLN A 512 15.58 -2.68 -12.91
N ASP A 513 16.81 -3.12 -13.28
CA ASP A 513 17.04 -4.47 -13.82
C ASP A 513 16.64 -5.55 -12.82
N ALA A 514 16.95 -5.33 -11.52
CA ALA A 514 16.56 -6.24 -10.43
C ALA A 514 15.03 -6.31 -10.23
N ILE A 515 14.32 -5.18 -10.42
CA ILE A 515 12.86 -5.10 -10.36
C ILE A 515 12.22 -5.76 -11.58
N ASP A 516 12.82 -5.62 -12.76
CA ASP A 516 12.28 -6.13 -14.02
C ASP A 516 12.46 -7.65 -14.21
N CYS A 517 13.27 -8.30 -13.37
CA CYS A 517 13.43 -9.75 -13.40
C CYS A 517 12.10 -10.49 -13.27
N ALA A 518 11.94 -11.56 -14.03
CA ALA A 518 10.84 -12.51 -13.85
C ALA A 518 10.90 -13.14 -12.46
N ARG A 519 9.74 -13.33 -11.84
CA ARG A 519 9.59 -13.72 -10.43
C ARG A 519 8.92 -15.06 -10.26
N ILE A 520 9.20 -15.69 -9.11
CA ILE A 520 8.46 -16.85 -8.64
C ILE A 520 7.81 -16.58 -7.27
N TYR A 521 6.81 -17.41 -6.97
CA TYR A 521 6.17 -17.48 -5.66
C TYR A 521 5.77 -18.90 -5.33
N GLU A 522 6.10 -19.39 -4.12
CA GLU A 522 5.75 -20.73 -3.67
C GLU A 522 5.47 -20.70 -2.15
N ARG A 523 4.33 -21.27 -1.75
CA ARG A 523 3.91 -21.30 -0.34
C ARG A 523 3.59 -22.70 0.20
N GLY A 524 3.88 -23.75 -0.58
CA GLY A 524 3.61 -25.13 -0.19
C GLY A 524 2.17 -25.59 -0.43
N ASN A 525 1.39 -24.89 -1.24
CA ASN A 525 0.03 -25.27 -1.61
C ASN A 525 -0.04 -26.03 -2.95
N ALA A 526 -1.26 -26.36 -3.40
CA ALA A 526 -1.48 -27.13 -4.63
C ALA A 526 -1.07 -26.40 -5.93
N ASP A 527 -0.92 -25.06 -5.89
CA ASP A 527 -0.48 -24.26 -7.07
C ASP A 527 1.00 -24.49 -7.39
N GLY A 528 1.79 -24.92 -6.39
CA GLY A 528 3.23 -25.10 -6.51
C GLY A 528 3.95 -23.78 -6.80
N ILE A 529 5.02 -23.85 -7.59
CA ILE A 529 5.75 -22.66 -8.03
C ILE A 529 4.88 -21.86 -9.02
N CYS A 530 4.33 -20.74 -8.56
CA CYS A 530 3.77 -19.74 -9.47
C CYS A 530 4.94 -19.00 -10.12
N TRP A 531 4.99 -18.95 -11.45
CA TRP A 531 6.07 -18.33 -12.20
C TRP A 531 5.55 -17.35 -13.25
N GLU A 532 6.31 -16.27 -13.48
CA GLU A 532 5.98 -15.21 -14.40
C GLU A 532 6.56 -15.45 -15.78
N THR A 533 5.76 -15.18 -16.82
CA THR A 533 6.24 -15.14 -18.19
C THR A 533 6.70 -13.74 -18.57
N GLY A 534 7.79 -13.62 -19.34
CA GLY A 534 8.37 -12.32 -19.71
C GLY A 534 9.17 -11.70 -18.54
N GLY A 535 9.50 -10.42 -18.67
CA GLY A 535 10.44 -9.74 -17.78
C GLY A 535 11.88 -9.92 -18.23
N GLU A 536 12.80 -9.22 -17.55
CA GLU A 536 14.22 -9.47 -17.72
C GLU A 536 14.60 -10.82 -17.09
N HIS A 537 15.59 -11.48 -17.63
CA HIS A 537 16.00 -12.82 -17.20
C HIS A 537 14.83 -13.82 -17.17
N GLU A 538 14.11 -13.92 -18.29
CA GLU A 538 12.91 -14.76 -18.47
C GLU A 538 13.12 -16.20 -17.96
N ILE A 539 12.12 -16.74 -17.25
CA ILE A 539 12.07 -18.14 -16.85
C ILE A 539 11.61 -18.95 -18.08
N THR A 540 12.51 -19.80 -18.60
CA THR A 540 12.23 -20.54 -19.84
C THR A 540 11.48 -21.85 -19.59
N GLU A 541 10.82 -22.37 -20.62
CA GLU A 541 10.14 -23.68 -20.57
C GLU A 541 11.10 -24.83 -20.20
N ASP A 542 12.38 -24.75 -20.59
CA ASP A 542 13.38 -25.76 -20.22
C ASP A 542 13.69 -25.72 -18.71
N VAL A 543 13.68 -24.55 -18.10
CA VAL A 543 13.82 -24.37 -16.65
C VAL A 543 12.61 -24.96 -15.93
N ILE A 544 11.40 -24.68 -16.42
CA ILE A 544 10.16 -25.22 -15.87
C ILE A 544 10.14 -26.75 -15.97
N ALA A 545 10.49 -27.33 -17.11
CA ALA A 545 10.58 -28.77 -17.27
C ALA A 545 11.59 -29.44 -16.32
N ALA A 546 12.69 -28.74 -16.00
CA ALA A 546 13.66 -29.20 -15.02
C ALA A 546 13.11 -29.19 -13.59
N LEU A 547 12.36 -28.14 -13.22
CA LEU A 547 11.69 -28.05 -11.90
C LEU A 547 10.59 -29.12 -11.75
N GLU A 548 9.80 -29.37 -12.80
CA GLU A 548 8.82 -30.49 -12.82
C GLU A 548 9.51 -31.85 -12.64
N ALA A 549 10.69 -32.04 -13.26
CA ALA A 549 11.48 -33.27 -13.10
C ALA A 549 12.03 -33.45 -11.68
N GLN A 550 12.20 -32.36 -10.92
CA GLN A 550 12.55 -32.35 -9.50
C GLN A 550 11.31 -32.54 -8.59
N GLY A 551 10.11 -32.68 -9.15
CA GLY A 551 8.87 -32.96 -8.42
C GLY A 551 8.08 -31.72 -8.02
N HIS A 552 8.44 -30.51 -8.48
CA HIS A 552 7.63 -29.32 -8.26
C HIS A 552 6.34 -29.35 -9.09
N ALA A 553 5.22 -29.00 -8.48
CA ALA A 553 4.08 -28.48 -9.23
C ALA A 553 4.41 -27.05 -9.69
N VAL A 554 3.89 -26.65 -10.85
CA VAL A 554 4.15 -25.33 -11.42
C VAL A 554 2.86 -24.70 -11.94
N THR A 555 2.69 -23.39 -11.75
CA THR A 555 1.54 -22.63 -12.27
C THR A 555 2.03 -21.38 -12.98
N GLN A 556 1.75 -21.30 -14.28
CA GLN A 556 2.10 -20.14 -15.10
C GLN A 556 1.21 -18.96 -14.79
N LYS A 557 1.80 -17.77 -14.69
CA LYS A 557 1.12 -16.48 -14.61
C LYS A 557 1.41 -15.65 -15.86
N GLY A 558 0.73 -14.51 -15.98
CA GLY A 558 0.91 -13.58 -17.10
C GLY A 558 2.28 -12.91 -17.14
N SER A 559 2.50 -12.15 -18.21
CA SER A 559 3.66 -11.27 -18.33
C SER A 559 3.36 -9.95 -17.62
N TRP A 560 4.29 -9.48 -16.79
CA TRP A 560 4.11 -8.28 -15.96
C TRP A 560 2.83 -8.33 -15.10
N ASP A 561 2.58 -9.52 -14.54
CA ASP A 561 1.35 -9.80 -13.83
C ASP A 561 1.35 -9.16 -12.42
N LEU A 562 0.29 -8.41 -12.12
CA LEU A 562 0.04 -7.82 -10.79
C LEU A 562 0.13 -8.84 -9.64
N PHE A 563 -0.05 -10.13 -9.93
CA PHE A 563 0.12 -11.20 -8.95
C PHE A 563 1.48 -11.12 -8.25
N PHE A 564 2.56 -10.74 -8.93
CA PHE A 564 3.92 -10.64 -8.37
C PHE A 564 4.22 -9.30 -7.69
N GLY A 565 3.22 -8.48 -7.40
CA GLY A 565 3.36 -7.23 -6.68
C GLY A 565 3.68 -6.03 -7.58
N GLY A 566 4.56 -5.15 -7.13
CA GLY A 566 4.91 -3.89 -7.81
C GLY A 566 5.98 -3.13 -7.04
N CYS A 567 7.24 -3.59 -7.12
CA CYS A 567 8.35 -3.06 -6.34
C CYS A 567 8.64 -1.59 -6.64
N GLN A 568 9.00 -0.88 -5.58
CA GLN A 568 9.53 0.48 -5.67
C GLN A 568 10.85 0.50 -4.90
N GLY A 569 11.95 0.80 -5.58
CA GLY A 569 13.27 0.65 -4.99
C GLY A 569 14.24 1.77 -5.32
N ILE A 570 15.17 2.00 -4.40
CA ILE A 570 16.28 2.96 -4.50
C ILE A 570 17.59 2.21 -4.21
N LEU A 571 18.65 2.53 -4.95
CA LEU A 571 19.98 1.97 -4.76
C LEU A 571 21.02 3.10 -4.80
N PHE A 572 21.83 3.22 -3.76
CA PHE A 572 22.94 4.16 -3.71
C PHE A 572 24.15 3.57 -4.43
N THR A 573 24.72 4.33 -5.35
CA THR A 573 25.88 3.94 -6.16
C THR A 573 26.90 5.07 -6.27
N ASP A 574 28.09 4.77 -6.79
CA ASP A 574 29.10 5.80 -7.07
C ASP A 574 28.65 6.84 -8.12
N ASP A 575 27.71 6.48 -8.99
CA ASP A 575 27.17 7.33 -10.07
C ASP A 575 25.97 8.16 -9.63
N GLY A 576 25.49 8.02 -8.38
CA GLY A 576 24.31 8.69 -7.84
C GLY A 576 23.32 7.72 -7.23
N ILE A 577 22.13 8.23 -6.94
CA ILE A 577 21.01 7.48 -6.35
C ILE A 577 20.14 6.95 -7.48
N GLN A 578 20.19 5.65 -7.75
CA GLN A 578 19.32 5.01 -8.73
C GLN A 578 17.93 4.78 -8.15
N GLY A 579 16.89 5.14 -8.89
CA GLY A 579 15.51 4.77 -8.60
C GLY A 579 15.00 3.76 -9.63
N GLY A 580 14.17 2.83 -9.20
CA GLY A 580 13.47 1.87 -10.06
C GLY A 580 12.00 1.74 -9.68
N ALA A 581 11.12 1.74 -10.68
CA ALA A 581 9.67 1.58 -10.51
C ALA A 581 9.14 0.41 -11.34
N ASP A 582 8.33 -0.41 -10.71
CA ASP A 582 7.85 -1.68 -11.28
C ASP A 582 6.86 -1.48 -12.43
N PRO A 583 7.10 -2.09 -13.60
CA PRO A 583 6.17 -2.07 -14.72
C PRO A 583 4.80 -2.71 -14.43
N ARG A 584 4.70 -3.53 -13.39
CA ARG A 584 3.43 -4.14 -12.94
C ARG A 584 2.50 -3.13 -12.26
N ARG A 585 2.91 -1.85 -12.15
CA ARG A 585 2.14 -0.70 -11.65
C ARG A 585 2.38 0.54 -12.53
N ASP A 586 1.67 1.63 -12.25
CA ASP A 586 1.74 2.90 -13.00
C ASP A 586 2.88 3.81 -12.53
N GLY A 587 3.87 3.27 -11.82
CA GLY A 587 4.92 4.00 -11.15
C GLY A 587 6.04 4.49 -12.05
N LYS A 588 6.73 5.53 -11.55
CA LYS A 588 7.97 6.09 -12.10
C LYS A 588 8.88 6.55 -10.97
N ALA A 589 10.20 6.33 -11.11
CA ALA A 589 11.22 6.94 -10.29
C ALA A 589 11.61 8.31 -10.88
N ILE A 590 11.80 9.30 -10.03
CA ILE A 590 12.30 10.62 -10.41
C ILE A 590 13.35 11.07 -9.39
N GLY A 591 14.53 11.47 -9.88
CA GLY A 591 15.62 12.03 -9.12
C GLY A 591 15.93 13.48 -9.53
N PHE A 592 16.74 14.17 -8.70
CA PHE A 592 17.19 15.53 -9.01
C PHE A 592 18.58 15.81 -8.46
#